data_7a757560d0bbaf545578715819c2c15a
#
_entry.id   7a757560d0bbaf545578715819c2c15a
#
_cell.length_a   1.000
_cell.length_b   1.000
_cell.length_c   1.000
_cell.angle_alpha   90.00
_cell.angle_beta   90.00
_cell.angle_gamma   90.00
#
_symmetry.space_group_name_H-M   'P 1'
#
loop_
_entity.id
_entity.type
_entity.pdbx_description
1 polymer ?
#
loop_
_entity_poly.entity_id
_entity_poly.type
_entity_poly.pdbx_seq_one_letter_code
_entity_poly.pdbx_strand_id
1 'polypeptide(L)'
;MARLCGKDKDFVKDNIFVVAADIAKKYEIITVLKDSRTVVSDGEKIYVNISGNNGMATAGSGDVLAGIIGAFVAGGKSLLEGACVGCFAHGLAGDDYANRHNRYSLTASDLIDSLENIL
;
A
#
# COMPACT_ATOMS: atom_id res chain seq x y z
N MET A 1 0.26 -13.12 0.90
CA MET A 1 0.14 -13.43 -0.55
C MET A 1 0.69 -14.80 -0.91
N ALA A 2 1.90 -15.17 -0.49
CA ALA A 2 2.48 -16.48 -0.81
C ALA A 2 1.56 -17.67 -0.47
N ARG A 3 0.94 -17.66 0.69
CA ARG A 3 -0.03 -18.69 1.10
C ARG A 3 -1.27 -18.73 0.21
N LEU A 4 -1.75 -17.57 -0.22
CA LEU A 4 -2.98 -17.45 -1.02
C LEU A 4 -2.76 -18.00 -2.43
N CYS A 5 -1.60 -17.77 -3.04
CA CYS A 5 -1.29 -18.27 -4.38
C CYS A 5 -0.60 -19.65 -4.39
N GLY A 6 -0.32 -20.24 -3.21
CA GLY A 6 0.34 -21.53 -3.11
C GLY A 6 1.81 -21.54 -3.56
N LYS A 7 2.46 -20.39 -3.50
CA LYS A 7 3.86 -20.19 -3.89
C LYS A 7 4.69 -19.73 -2.69
N ASP A 8 6.02 -19.84 -2.79
CA ASP A 8 6.90 -19.32 -1.75
C ASP A 8 7.06 -17.79 -1.84
N LYS A 9 7.68 -17.20 -0.82
CA LYS A 9 7.86 -15.74 -0.74
C LYS A 9 8.77 -15.21 -1.84
N ASP A 10 9.80 -15.96 -2.21
CA ASP A 10 10.76 -15.54 -3.25
C ASP A 10 10.09 -15.52 -4.62
N PHE A 11 9.25 -16.51 -4.92
CA PHE A 11 8.44 -16.50 -6.14
C PHE A 11 7.54 -15.25 -6.21
N VAL A 12 6.83 -14.93 -5.13
CA VAL A 12 5.94 -13.75 -5.09
C VAL A 12 6.75 -12.48 -5.30
N LYS A 13 7.88 -12.34 -4.64
CA LYS A 13 8.76 -11.17 -4.75
C LYS A 13 9.29 -10.98 -6.17
N ASP A 14 9.71 -12.06 -6.82
CA ASP A 14 10.27 -12.03 -8.17
C ASP A 14 9.19 -11.86 -9.26
N ASN A 15 7.92 -12.14 -8.94
CA ASN A 15 6.80 -12.10 -9.87
C ASN A 15 5.64 -11.21 -9.37
N ILE A 16 5.97 -10.13 -8.68
CA ILE A 16 5.00 -9.30 -7.95
C ILE A 16 3.85 -8.80 -8.84
N PHE A 17 4.13 -8.38 -10.07
CA PHE A 17 3.11 -7.86 -10.98
C PHE A 17 2.15 -8.96 -11.43
N VAL A 18 2.69 -10.10 -11.83
CA VAL A 18 1.92 -11.26 -12.28
C VAL A 18 1.05 -11.79 -11.14
N VAL A 19 1.64 -11.96 -9.95
CA VAL A 19 0.92 -12.45 -8.77
C VAL A 19 -0.21 -11.51 -8.38
N ALA A 20 0.03 -10.20 -8.34
CA ALA A 20 -0.99 -9.22 -8.00
C ALA A 20 -2.17 -9.27 -8.97
N ALA A 21 -1.89 -9.30 -10.28
CA ALA A 21 -2.92 -9.35 -11.32
C ALA A 21 -3.69 -10.68 -11.32
N ASP A 22 -2.99 -11.80 -11.19
CA ASP A 22 -3.61 -13.13 -11.19
C ASP A 22 -4.56 -13.33 -10.02
N ILE A 23 -4.16 -12.92 -8.82
CA ILE A 23 -5.01 -12.99 -7.63
C ILE A 23 -6.21 -12.07 -7.76
N ALA A 24 -6.01 -10.83 -8.23
CA ALA A 24 -7.10 -9.89 -8.44
C ALA A 24 -8.14 -10.45 -9.42
N LYS A 25 -7.69 -11.03 -10.52
CA LYS A 25 -8.55 -11.64 -11.54
C LYS A 25 -9.26 -12.90 -11.03
N LYS A 26 -8.52 -13.78 -10.36
CA LYS A 26 -9.05 -15.06 -9.86
C LYS A 26 -10.19 -14.87 -8.85
N TYR A 27 -10.03 -13.90 -7.94
CA TYR A 27 -10.99 -13.66 -6.86
C TYR A 27 -11.89 -12.46 -7.11
N GLU A 28 -11.78 -11.80 -8.26
CA GLU A 28 -12.55 -10.59 -8.60
C GLU A 28 -12.45 -9.50 -7.53
N ILE A 29 -11.23 -9.21 -7.11
CA ILE A 29 -10.89 -8.25 -6.06
C ILE A 29 -9.85 -7.23 -6.54
N ILE A 30 -9.73 -6.14 -5.80
CA ILE A 30 -8.58 -5.26 -5.91
C ILE A 30 -7.48 -5.80 -4.99
N THR A 31 -6.32 -6.08 -5.55
CA THR A 31 -5.16 -6.56 -4.80
C THR A 31 -4.23 -5.39 -4.48
N VAL A 32 -3.85 -5.28 -3.22
CA VAL A 32 -2.78 -4.37 -2.76
C VAL A 32 -1.65 -5.25 -2.23
N LEU A 33 -0.61 -5.40 -3.02
CA LEU A 33 0.51 -6.28 -2.70
C LEU A 33 1.70 -5.43 -2.27
N LYS A 34 2.01 -5.50 -0.99
CA LYS A 34 3.07 -4.72 -0.35
C LYS A 34 4.42 -5.41 -0.48
N ASP A 35 5.39 -4.64 -0.92
CA ASP A 35 6.81 -5.00 -0.93
C ASP A 35 7.60 -3.67 -0.85
N SER A 36 8.85 -3.64 -1.29
CA SER A 36 9.64 -2.40 -1.39
C SER A 36 8.89 -1.31 -2.18
N ARG A 37 8.13 -1.71 -3.18
CA ARG A 37 7.10 -0.90 -3.84
C ARG A 37 5.76 -1.61 -3.72
N THR A 38 4.72 -0.87 -3.33
CA THR A 38 3.36 -1.41 -3.29
C THR A 38 2.77 -1.44 -4.70
N VAL A 39 2.18 -2.57 -5.04
CA VAL A 39 1.53 -2.79 -6.34
C VAL A 39 0.03 -2.94 -6.12
N VAL A 40 -0.77 -2.23 -6.88
CA VAL A 40 -2.24 -2.33 -6.88
C VAL A 40 -2.70 -2.86 -8.22
N SER A 41 -3.60 -3.85 -8.23
CA SER A 41 -4.16 -4.40 -9.46
C SER A 41 -5.64 -4.73 -9.32
N ASP A 42 -6.38 -4.52 -10.40
CA ASP A 42 -7.76 -4.98 -10.58
C ASP A 42 -7.86 -6.27 -11.43
N GLY A 43 -6.71 -6.83 -11.81
CA GLY A 43 -6.61 -7.99 -12.68
C GLY A 43 -6.31 -7.64 -14.16
N GLU A 44 -6.59 -6.42 -14.59
CA GLU A 44 -6.30 -5.94 -15.95
C GLU A 44 -5.22 -4.87 -15.95
N LYS A 45 -5.27 -3.96 -14.98
CA LYS A 45 -4.33 -2.84 -14.81
C LYS A 45 -3.44 -3.07 -13.61
N ILE A 46 -2.23 -2.53 -13.68
CA ILE A 46 -1.23 -2.58 -12.61
C ILE A 46 -0.76 -1.17 -12.34
N TYR A 47 -0.82 -0.78 -11.07
CA TYR A 47 -0.32 0.50 -10.58
C TYR A 47 0.82 0.24 -9.61
N VAL A 48 1.91 0.97 -9.76
CA VAL A 48 3.06 0.91 -8.85
C VAL A 48 3.09 2.19 -8.04
N ASN A 49 3.02 2.07 -6.72
CA ASN A 49 3.12 3.24 -5.84
C ASN A 49 4.56 3.75 -5.80
N ILE A 50 4.75 5.05 -6.03
CA ILE A 50 6.06 5.70 -6.08
C ILE A 50 6.40 6.50 -4.82
N SER A 51 5.47 6.63 -3.87
CA SER A 51 5.68 7.33 -2.60
C SER A 51 6.15 6.38 -1.50
N GLY A 52 6.69 6.94 -0.43
CA GLY A 52 7.11 6.19 0.74
C GLY A 52 8.61 5.94 0.82
N ASN A 53 9.03 5.39 1.96
CA ASN A 53 10.41 5.08 2.26
C ASN A 53 10.49 3.83 3.14
N ASN A 54 11.70 3.31 3.37
CA ASN A 54 11.91 2.07 4.12
C ASN A 54 11.62 2.21 5.63
N GLY A 55 11.52 3.41 6.16
CA GLY A 55 11.10 3.65 7.54
C GLY A 55 9.66 3.24 7.81
N MET A 56 8.85 3.10 6.76
CA MET A 56 7.45 2.69 6.84
C MET A 56 7.27 1.18 7.11
N ALA A 57 8.33 0.40 7.07
CA ALA A 57 8.34 -1.01 7.48
C ALA A 57 8.35 -1.10 9.01
N THR A 58 7.28 -0.64 9.65
CA THR A 58 7.10 -0.60 11.09
C THR A 58 5.76 -1.23 11.47
N ALA A 59 5.66 -1.69 12.72
CA ALA A 59 4.44 -2.33 13.23
C ALA A 59 3.25 -1.38 13.14
N GLY A 60 2.12 -1.87 12.64
CA GLY A 60 0.89 -1.10 12.50
C GLY A 60 0.78 -0.27 11.22
N SER A 61 1.84 -0.13 10.43
CA SER A 61 1.83 0.64 9.18
C SER A 61 0.80 0.09 8.17
N GLY A 62 0.67 -1.24 8.09
CA GLY A 62 -0.33 -1.88 7.24
C GLY A 62 -1.77 -1.62 7.69
N ASP A 63 -2.02 -1.55 8.98
CA ASP A 63 -3.34 -1.22 9.54
C ASP A 63 -3.70 0.23 9.23
N VAL A 64 -2.75 1.15 9.31
CA VAL A 64 -2.94 2.55 8.90
C VAL A 64 -3.29 2.63 7.41
N LEU A 65 -2.57 1.91 6.55
CA LEU A 65 -2.87 1.85 5.13
C LEU A 65 -4.29 1.35 4.86
N ALA A 66 -4.69 0.27 5.52
CA ALA A 66 -6.05 -0.28 5.38
C ALA A 66 -7.12 0.75 5.78
N GLY A 67 -6.90 1.49 6.87
CA GLY A 67 -7.79 2.56 7.31
C GLY A 67 -7.88 3.71 6.30
N ILE A 68 -6.77 4.13 5.74
CA ILE A 68 -6.73 5.20 4.71
C ILE A 68 -7.50 4.78 3.46
N ILE A 69 -7.25 3.57 2.96
CA ILE A 69 -7.98 3.03 1.79
C ILE A 69 -9.47 2.96 2.08
N GLY A 70 -9.84 2.42 3.23
CA GLY A 70 -11.23 2.32 3.66
C GLY A 70 -11.93 3.68 3.73
N ALA A 71 -11.24 4.69 4.22
CA ALA A 71 -11.75 6.06 4.29
C ALA A 71 -12.02 6.65 2.89
N PHE A 72 -11.11 6.47 1.94
CA PHE A 72 -11.32 6.96 0.56
C PHE A 72 -12.48 6.24 -0.13
N VAL A 73 -12.60 4.94 0.04
CA VAL A 73 -13.71 4.16 -0.51
C VAL A 73 -15.05 4.57 0.13
N ALA A 74 -15.09 4.71 1.45
CA ALA A 74 -16.27 5.18 2.17
C ALA A 74 -16.66 6.60 1.76
N GLY A 75 -15.70 7.45 1.38
CA GLY A 75 -15.91 8.82 0.89
C GLY A 75 -16.34 8.91 -0.57
N GLY A 76 -16.56 7.78 -1.26
CA GLY A 76 -17.12 7.75 -2.62
C GLY A 76 -16.14 7.37 -3.73
N LYS A 77 -14.88 7.12 -3.43
CA LYS A 77 -13.93 6.59 -4.42
C LYS A 77 -14.29 5.15 -4.80
N SER A 78 -14.02 4.76 -6.05
CA SER A 78 -14.09 3.36 -6.42
C SER A 78 -13.06 2.55 -5.64
N LEU A 79 -13.22 1.22 -5.61
CA LEU A 79 -12.26 0.33 -4.93
C LEU A 79 -10.84 0.52 -5.46
N LEU A 80 -10.68 0.58 -6.78
CA LEU A 80 -9.38 0.76 -7.40
C LEU A 80 -8.78 2.13 -7.10
N GLU A 81 -9.55 3.19 -7.28
CA GLU A 81 -9.12 4.56 -6.98
C GLU A 81 -8.76 4.72 -5.51
N GLY A 82 -9.60 4.21 -4.62
CA GLY A 82 -9.36 4.25 -3.17
C GLY A 82 -8.07 3.54 -2.79
N ALA A 83 -7.80 2.38 -3.39
CA ALA A 83 -6.57 1.65 -3.15
C ALA A 83 -5.34 2.41 -3.67
N CYS A 84 -5.39 2.95 -4.87
CA CYS A 84 -4.26 3.70 -5.46
C CYS A 84 -3.99 5.00 -4.71
N VAL A 85 -5.01 5.81 -4.46
CA VAL A 85 -4.89 7.08 -3.75
C VAL A 85 -4.48 6.82 -2.29
N GLY A 86 -5.03 5.79 -1.66
CA GLY A 86 -4.69 5.42 -0.29
C GLY A 86 -3.22 5.02 -0.14
N CYS A 87 -2.71 4.21 -1.05
CA CYS A 87 -1.29 3.85 -1.06
C CYS A 87 -0.40 5.07 -1.25
N PHE A 88 -0.78 5.98 -2.15
CA PHE A 88 -0.02 7.19 -2.41
C PHE A 88 -0.02 8.14 -1.20
N ALA A 89 -1.17 8.39 -0.61
CA ALA A 89 -1.30 9.23 0.60
C ALA A 89 -0.52 8.65 1.78
N HIS A 90 -0.60 7.34 1.99
CA HIS A 90 0.15 6.64 3.03
C HIS A 90 1.67 6.83 2.84
N GLY A 91 2.16 6.65 1.62
CA GLY A 91 3.57 6.87 1.28
C GLY A 91 4.00 8.32 1.47
N LEU A 92 3.17 9.28 1.03
CA LEU A 92 3.45 10.71 1.23
C LEU A 92 3.51 11.09 2.71
N ALA A 93 2.65 10.52 3.55
CA ALA A 93 2.69 10.74 5.00
C ALA A 93 4.03 10.26 5.59
N GLY A 94 4.51 9.10 5.16
CA GLY A 94 5.82 8.60 5.57
C GLY A 94 6.97 9.48 5.11
N ASP A 95 6.89 9.99 3.90
CA ASP A 95 7.90 10.90 3.34
C ASP A 95 7.88 12.26 4.05
N ASP A 96 6.70 12.79 4.35
CA ASP A 96 6.55 14.03 5.12
C ASP A 96 7.20 13.91 6.50
N TYR A 97 6.93 12.82 7.21
CA TYR A 97 7.56 12.57 8.50
C TYR A 97 9.08 12.46 8.37
N ALA A 98 9.58 11.69 7.40
CA ALA A 98 11.01 11.49 7.17
C ALA A 98 11.74 12.80 6.84
N ASN A 99 11.09 13.71 6.11
CA ASN A 99 11.64 15.02 5.79
C ASN A 99 11.70 15.97 6.99
N ARG A 100 10.72 15.89 7.89
CA ARG A 100 10.67 16.74 9.10
C ARG A 100 11.49 16.18 10.26
N HIS A 101 11.67 14.88 10.30
CA HIS A 101 12.40 14.17 11.36
C HIS A 101 13.48 13.26 10.75
N ASN A 102 13.21 11.96 10.70
CA ASN A 102 14.03 10.98 10.02
C ASN A 102 13.17 9.72 9.80
N ARG A 103 13.61 8.87 8.87
CA ARG A 103 12.88 7.63 8.54
C ARG A 103 13.03 6.52 9.57
N TYR A 104 14.00 6.62 10.49
CA TYR A 104 14.30 5.55 11.44
C TYR A 104 13.43 5.59 12.69
N SER A 105 12.89 6.74 13.05
CA SER A 105 12.01 6.91 14.21
C SER A 105 10.51 6.86 13.88
N LEU A 106 10.15 6.61 12.62
CA LEU A 106 8.77 6.60 12.16
C LEU A 106 7.97 5.49 12.83
N THR A 107 6.81 5.85 13.39
CA THR A 107 5.82 4.92 13.94
C THR A 107 4.51 4.99 13.15
N ALA A 108 3.61 4.02 13.38
CA ALA A 108 2.28 4.03 12.76
C ALA A 108 1.47 5.28 13.15
N SER A 109 1.56 5.74 14.39
CA SER A 109 0.89 6.96 14.85
C SER A 109 1.41 8.20 14.14
N ASP A 110 2.70 8.25 13.84
CA ASP A 110 3.31 9.37 13.09
C ASP A 110 2.77 9.45 11.67
N LEU A 111 2.45 8.32 11.04
CA LEU A 111 1.81 8.29 9.73
C LEU A 111 0.43 8.94 9.77
N ILE A 112 -0.37 8.62 10.81
CA ILE A 112 -1.69 9.21 10.98
C ILE A 112 -1.59 10.73 11.17
N ASP A 113 -0.71 11.17 12.06
CA ASP A 113 -0.51 12.60 12.35
C ASP A 113 -0.01 13.36 11.12
N SER A 114 0.85 12.75 10.31
CA SER A 114 1.37 13.35 9.08
C SER A 114 0.32 13.51 7.98
N LEU A 115 -0.79 12.79 8.04
CA LEU A 115 -1.86 12.90 7.04
C LEU A 115 -2.46 14.30 6.96
N GLU A 116 -2.52 15.04 8.06
CA GLU A 116 -3.07 16.41 8.03
C GLU A 116 -2.25 17.35 7.14
N ASN A 117 -0.98 17.05 6.91
CA ASN A 117 -0.10 17.83 6.04
C ASN A 117 -0.22 17.44 4.57
N ILE A 118 -0.84 16.30 4.28
CA ILE A 118 -0.95 15.70 2.95
C ILE A 118 -2.36 15.92 2.37
N LEU A 119 -3.36 15.79 3.20
CA LEU A 119 -4.80 15.87 2.82
C LEU A 119 -5.40 17.32 3.03
#